data_e8be737d0c5fb71396703a64e9d2e750
#
_entry.id   e8be737d0c5fb71396703a64e9d2e750
#
_cell.length_a   1.000
_cell.length_b   1.000
_cell.length_c   1.000
_cell.angle_alpha   90.00
_cell.angle_beta   90.00
_cell.angle_gamma   90.00
#
_symmetry.space_group_name_H-M   'P 1'
#
loop_
_entity.id
_entity.type
_entity.pdbx_description
1 polymer ?
#
loop_
_entity_poly.entity_id
_entity_poly.type
_entity_poly.pdbx_seq_one_letter_code
_entity_poly.pdbx_strand_id
1 'polypeptide(L)'
;MNNLSFPKIPWCFLLFFSFGFPIRSEAPRPEALARPLECSGGDCPLLQGPPQTTGMRSGFVRLKPGATVGWHTTGHNEESLVVLRGRGEALIDGQGKRTFVAPAFAYIPPGTRHNVSNTGQEILEYVYIVAPAAKR
;
A
#
# COMPACT_ATOMS: atom_id res chain seq x y z
N MET A 1 12.75 88.56 -14.13
CA MET A 1 12.70 87.75 -12.90
C MET A 1 11.39 87.03 -12.92
N ASN A 2 11.35 85.85 -13.47
CA ASN A 2 10.09 85.04 -13.61
C ASN A 2 10.25 83.76 -12.80
N ASN A 3 9.50 83.67 -11.70
CA ASN A 3 9.42 82.48 -10.88
C ASN A 3 8.42 81.49 -11.52
N LEU A 4 8.93 80.39 -12.05
CA LEU A 4 8.11 79.26 -12.50
C LEU A 4 7.91 78.31 -11.31
N SER A 5 6.68 78.31 -10.78
CA SER A 5 6.25 77.39 -9.76
C SER A 5 5.77 76.07 -10.41
N PHE A 6 6.41 74.91 -10.10
CA PHE A 6 5.95 73.59 -10.56
C PHE A 6 4.94 72.99 -9.57
N PRO A 7 3.82 72.40 -10.04
CA PRO A 7 2.89 71.74 -9.16
C PRO A 7 3.42 70.41 -8.64
N LYS A 8 3.29 70.16 -7.34
CA LYS A 8 3.60 68.91 -6.67
C LYS A 8 2.56 67.88 -7.04
N ILE A 9 2.94 66.81 -7.74
CA ILE A 9 2.09 65.64 -8.02
C ILE A 9 2.07 64.76 -6.77
N PRO A 10 0.89 64.41 -6.21
CA PRO A 10 0.84 63.47 -5.10
C PRO A 10 1.10 62.07 -5.60
N TRP A 11 2.05 61.38 -4.97
CA TRP A 11 2.33 59.98 -5.19
C TRP A 11 1.17 59.16 -4.65
N CYS A 12 0.32 58.70 -5.56
CA CYS A 12 -0.71 57.71 -5.25
C CYS A 12 -0.06 56.35 -5.09
N PHE A 13 0.12 55.91 -3.84
CA PHE A 13 0.55 54.55 -3.54
C PHE A 13 -0.57 53.57 -3.92
N LEU A 14 -0.46 52.95 -5.10
CA LEU A 14 -1.27 51.80 -5.48
C LEU A 14 -0.77 50.60 -4.69
N LEU A 15 -1.46 50.27 -3.59
CA LEU A 15 -1.32 49.02 -2.88
C LEU A 15 -1.86 47.87 -3.76
N PHE A 16 -0.96 47.17 -4.47
CA PHE A 16 -1.30 45.90 -5.09
C PHE A 16 -1.50 44.85 -4.00
N PHE A 17 -2.73 44.61 -3.63
CA PHE A 17 -3.13 43.43 -2.87
C PHE A 17 -3.00 42.22 -3.78
N SER A 18 -1.86 41.55 -3.74
CA SER A 18 -1.69 40.21 -4.35
C SER A 18 -2.50 39.19 -3.55
N PHE A 19 -3.73 38.91 -4.00
CA PHE A 19 -4.48 37.76 -3.54
C PHE A 19 -3.77 36.51 -4.03
N GLY A 20 -2.84 35.98 -3.23
CA GLY A 20 -2.27 34.65 -3.42
C GLY A 20 -3.33 33.61 -3.15
N PHE A 21 -3.93 33.04 -4.19
CA PHE A 21 -4.74 31.84 -4.05
C PHE A 21 -3.82 30.72 -3.55
N PRO A 22 -4.18 30.01 -2.46
CA PRO A 22 -3.42 28.84 -2.04
C PRO A 22 -3.53 27.81 -3.15
N ILE A 23 -2.41 27.50 -3.81
CA ILE A 23 -2.31 26.37 -4.73
C ILE A 23 -2.46 25.12 -3.86
N ARG A 24 -3.67 24.57 -3.81
CA ARG A 24 -3.94 23.30 -3.14
C ARG A 24 -3.28 22.22 -3.98
N SER A 25 -2.09 21.75 -3.54
CA SER A 25 -1.44 20.59 -4.15
C SER A 25 -2.38 19.40 -3.98
N GLU A 26 -3.02 18.99 -5.07
CA GLU A 26 -3.82 17.76 -5.10
C GLU A 26 -2.85 16.59 -4.88
N ALA A 27 -3.16 15.72 -3.91
CA ALA A 27 -2.34 14.54 -3.68
C ALA A 27 -2.31 13.67 -4.96
N PRO A 28 -1.16 13.11 -5.31
CA PRO A 28 -1.04 12.30 -6.51
C PRO A 28 -2.06 11.15 -6.49
N ARG A 29 -2.78 10.98 -7.58
CA ARG A 29 -3.74 9.88 -7.73
C ARG A 29 -2.98 8.58 -8.01
N PRO A 30 -3.40 7.45 -7.42
CA PRO A 30 -2.85 6.15 -7.78
C PRO A 30 -3.01 5.87 -9.28
N GLU A 31 -1.96 5.33 -9.89
CA GLU A 31 -1.96 4.98 -11.30
C GLU A 31 -2.07 3.47 -11.50
N ALA A 32 -2.69 3.05 -12.60
CA ALA A 32 -2.74 1.65 -12.98
C ALA A 32 -1.32 1.16 -13.35
N LEU A 33 -0.99 -0.05 -12.91
CA LEU A 33 0.30 -0.66 -13.21
C LEU A 33 0.16 -2.15 -13.53
N ALA A 34 1.12 -2.68 -14.26
CA ALA A 34 1.33 -4.10 -14.46
C ALA A 34 2.82 -4.40 -14.24
N ARG A 35 3.10 -5.49 -13.57
CA ARG A 35 4.47 -5.94 -13.32
C ARG A 35 4.56 -7.46 -13.26
N PRO A 36 5.69 -8.07 -13.64
CA PRO A 36 5.91 -9.50 -13.46
C PRO A 36 6.01 -9.85 -11.97
N LEU A 37 5.70 -11.10 -11.64
CA LEU A 37 5.91 -11.67 -10.31
C LEU A 37 7.35 -12.20 -10.21
N GLU A 38 8.28 -11.32 -9.91
CA GLU A 38 9.70 -11.63 -9.77
C GLU A 38 10.14 -11.50 -8.31
N CYS A 39 10.75 -12.55 -7.79
CA CYS A 39 11.25 -12.61 -6.42
C CYS A 39 12.36 -13.63 -6.31
N SER A 40 13.50 -13.27 -5.78
CA SER A 40 14.60 -14.20 -5.54
C SER A 40 14.34 -15.15 -4.37
N GLY A 41 13.39 -14.81 -3.49
CA GLY A 41 12.97 -15.58 -2.32
C GLY A 41 12.50 -14.67 -1.19
N GLY A 42 11.70 -15.23 -0.28
CA GLY A 42 11.08 -14.47 0.80
C GLY A 42 9.88 -13.67 0.35
N ASP A 43 9.73 -12.44 0.84
CA ASP A 43 8.65 -11.50 0.53
C ASP A 43 9.17 -10.36 -0.35
N CYS A 44 8.57 -10.21 -1.54
CA CYS A 44 8.89 -9.17 -2.51
C CYS A 44 7.68 -8.24 -2.71
N PRO A 45 7.72 -6.99 -2.22
CA PRO A 45 6.59 -6.08 -2.31
C PRO A 45 6.15 -5.78 -3.76
N LEU A 46 4.84 -5.86 -4.02
CA LEU A 46 4.21 -5.47 -5.27
C LEU A 46 3.55 -4.09 -5.15
N LEU A 47 2.83 -3.84 -4.04
CA LEU A 47 2.17 -2.58 -3.72
C LEU A 47 2.49 -2.20 -2.28
N GLN A 48 2.86 -0.94 -2.04
CA GLN A 48 3.34 -0.48 -0.74
C GLN A 48 2.33 0.35 0.06
N GLY A 49 1.11 0.54 -0.47
CA GLY A 49 0.12 1.42 0.15
C GLY A 49 0.24 2.86 -0.35
N PRO A 50 -0.34 3.83 0.39
CA PRO A 50 -0.31 5.22 -0.02
C PRO A 50 1.12 5.79 -0.14
N PRO A 51 1.41 6.63 -1.13
CA PRO A 51 0.48 7.20 -2.13
C PRO A 51 0.24 6.30 -3.36
N GLN A 52 0.94 5.17 -3.49
CA GLN A 52 0.85 4.28 -4.66
C GLN A 52 -0.55 3.67 -4.82
N THR A 53 -1.25 3.42 -3.73
CA THR A 53 -2.63 2.95 -3.68
C THR A 53 -3.41 3.77 -2.64
N THR A 54 -4.72 3.58 -2.58
CA THR A 54 -5.57 4.21 -1.54
C THR A 54 -5.51 3.52 -0.17
N GLY A 55 -4.73 2.44 -0.03
CA GLY A 55 -4.57 1.69 1.21
C GLY A 55 -4.16 0.24 1.03
N MET A 56 -4.34 -0.32 -0.16
CA MET A 56 -3.97 -1.69 -0.48
C MET A 56 -2.44 -1.87 -0.46
N ARG A 57 -1.98 -2.97 0.14
CA ARG A 57 -0.61 -3.48 0.04
C ARG A 57 -0.65 -4.89 -0.53
N SER A 58 0.40 -5.28 -1.22
CA SER A 58 0.50 -6.61 -1.80
C SER A 58 1.96 -7.00 -1.98
N GLY A 59 2.25 -8.29 -1.93
CA GLY A 59 3.56 -8.82 -2.23
C GLY A 59 3.49 -10.22 -2.81
N PHE A 60 4.56 -10.62 -3.47
CA PHE A 60 4.77 -11.95 -3.97
C PHE A 60 5.75 -12.68 -3.05
N VAL A 61 5.30 -13.80 -2.50
CA VAL A 61 6.08 -14.58 -1.51
C VAL A 61 6.52 -15.89 -2.11
N ARG A 62 7.78 -16.24 -1.84
CA ARG A 62 8.41 -17.52 -2.21
C ARG A 62 9.04 -18.14 -0.98
N LEU A 63 8.44 -19.21 -0.46
CA LEU A 63 8.93 -19.95 0.70
C LEU A 63 9.55 -21.29 0.29
N LYS A 64 10.77 -21.55 0.74
CA LYS A 64 11.40 -22.86 0.63
C LYS A 64 10.61 -23.90 1.47
N PRO A 65 10.74 -25.22 1.19
CA PRO A 65 10.19 -26.26 2.04
C PRO A 65 10.52 -26.04 3.52
N GLY A 66 9.49 -26.11 4.39
CA GLY A 66 9.62 -25.91 5.82
C GLY A 66 9.75 -24.45 6.28
N ALA A 67 9.90 -23.49 5.36
CA ALA A 67 9.97 -22.07 5.71
C ALA A 67 8.60 -21.48 6.06
N THR A 68 8.61 -20.42 6.85
CA THR A 68 7.41 -19.68 7.27
C THR A 68 7.66 -18.17 7.19
N VAL A 69 6.58 -17.39 7.10
CA VAL A 69 6.66 -15.91 7.16
C VAL A 69 6.78 -15.39 8.60
N GLY A 70 6.53 -16.25 9.60
CA GLY A 70 6.47 -15.86 10.99
C GLY A 70 5.08 -15.34 11.42
N TRP A 71 4.83 -15.39 12.73
CA TRP A 71 3.58 -14.93 13.32
C TRP A 71 3.45 -13.41 13.26
N HIS A 72 2.39 -12.92 12.61
CA HIS A 72 2.09 -11.50 12.49
C HIS A 72 0.59 -11.22 12.46
N THR A 73 0.23 -9.96 12.36
CA THR A 73 -1.15 -9.50 12.12
C THR A 73 -1.12 -8.33 11.15
N THR A 74 -2.14 -8.21 10.32
CA THR A 74 -2.37 -7.05 9.46
C THR A 74 -3.17 -5.93 10.14
N GLY A 75 -3.40 -6.06 11.46
CA GLY A 75 -4.16 -5.10 12.25
C GLY A 75 -5.61 -5.02 11.79
N HIS A 76 -6.12 -3.83 11.54
CA HIS A 76 -7.50 -3.63 11.09
C HIS A 76 -7.75 -3.94 9.60
N ASN A 77 -6.74 -4.45 8.90
CA ASN A 77 -6.88 -4.82 7.50
C ASN A 77 -7.23 -6.29 7.36
N GLU A 78 -7.98 -6.62 6.33
CA GLU A 78 -8.20 -7.99 5.88
C GLU A 78 -7.08 -8.42 4.93
N GLU A 79 -6.84 -9.73 4.84
CA GLU A 79 -5.82 -10.29 3.97
C GLU A 79 -6.36 -11.45 3.15
N SER A 80 -5.93 -11.52 1.90
CA SER A 80 -6.19 -12.64 1.02
C SER A 80 -4.89 -13.20 0.47
N LEU A 81 -4.83 -14.51 0.31
CA LEU A 81 -3.71 -15.21 -0.31
C LEU A 81 -4.20 -15.88 -1.61
N VAL A 82 -3.55 -15.59 -2.71
CA VAL A 82 -3.72 -16.28 -3.99
C VAL A 82 -2.53 -17.20 -4.18
N VAL A 83 -2.74 -18.49 -3.93
CA VAL A 83 -1.68 -19.51 -3.99
C VAL A 83 -1.50 -19.99 -5.42
N LEU A 84 -0.31 -19.81 -5.96
CA LEU A 84 0.03 -20.02 -7.36
C LEU A 84 0.77 -21.35 -7.58
N ARG A 85 1.57 -21.79 -6.58
CA ARG A 85 2.38 -23.00 -6.66
C ARG A 85 2.62 -23.60 -5.29
N GLY A 86 2.74 -24.94 -5.23
CA GLY A 86 3.12 -25.67 -4.03
C GLY A 86 1.94 -25.95 -3.09
N ARG A 87 2.26 -26.34 -1.86
CA ARG A 87 1.30 -26.58 -0.78
C ARG A 87 1.76 -25.94 0.51
N GLY A 88 0.80 -25.51 1.32
CA GLY A 88 1.09 -24.88 2.58
C GLY A 88 -0.11 -24.87 3.50
N GLU A 89 0.06 -24.16 4.59
CA GLU A 89 -1.01 -23.88 5.55
C GLU A 89 -0.91 -22.47 6.12
N ALA A 90 -2.06 -21.87 6.40
CA ALA A 90 -2.18 -20.69 7.23
C ALA A 90 -2.62 -21.14 8.63
N LEU A 91 -1.79 -20.88 9.63
CA LEU A 91 -2.10 -21.06 11.04
C LEU A 91 -2.83 -19.81 11.52
N ILE A 92 -4.07 -19.94 11.97
CA ILE A 92 -4.95 -18.84 12.36
C ILE A 92 -5.19 -18.92 13.86
N ASP A 93 -4.74 -17.91 14.60
CA ASP A 93 -4.90 -17.86 16.05
C ASP A 93 -6.39 -17.92 16.43
N GLY A 94 -6.72 -18.84 17.37
CA GLY A 94 -8.10 -19.11 17.79
C GLY A 94 -8.99 -19.82 16.77
N GLN A 95 -8.52 -20.08 15.52
CA GLN A 95 -9.31 -20.71 14.47
C GLN A 95 -8.68 -21.99 13.87
N GLY A 96 -7.49 -22.37 14.37
CA GLY A 96 -6.73 -23.51 13.87
C GLY A 96 -6.07 -23.25 12.54
N LYS A 97 -5.92 -24.26 11.71
CA LYS A 97 -5.22 -24.19 10.44
C LYS A 97 -6.12 -24.29 9.22
N ARG A 98 -5.69 -23.65 8.13
CA ARG A 98 -6.28 -23.75 6.79
C ARG A 98 -5.20 -24.26 5.85
N THR A 99 -5.32 -25.50 5.38
CA THR A 99 -4.39 -26.10 4.42
C THR A 99 -4.82 -25.75 3.00
N PHE A 100 -3.86 -25.60 2.10
CA PHE A 100 -4.10 -25.34 0.69
C PHE A 100 -3.07 -26.05 -0.20
N VAL A 101 -3.50 -26.37 -1.42
CA VAL A 101 -2.67 -26.84 -2.54
C VAL A 101 -3.00 -25.98 -3.74
N ALA A 102 -1.97 -25.44 -4.40
CA ALA A 102 -2.16 -24.58 -5.57
C ALA A 102 -2.87 -25.29 -6.74
N PRO A 103 -3.71 -24.56 -7.51
CA PRO A 103 -4.14 -23.19 -7.28
C PRO A 103 -5.20 -23.10 -6.16
N ALA A 104 -5.06 -22.11 -5.27
CA ALA A 104 -5.97 -21.98 -4.12
C ALA A 104 -6.12 -20.50 -3.69
N PHE A 105 -7.13 -20.25 -2.87
CA PHE A 105 -7.39 -18.97 -2.24
C PHE A 105 -7.59 -19.18 -0.73
N ALA A 106 -7.05 -18.27 0.06
CA ALA A 106 -7.29 -18.21 1.50
C ALA A 106 -7.63 -16.77 1.91
N TYR A 107 -8.43 -16.64 2.96
CA TYR A 107 -8.84 -15.37 3.53
C TYR A 107 -8.54 -15.33 5.02
N ILE A 108 -8.02 -14.22 5.49
CA ILE A 108 -7.67 -13.96 6.88
C ILE A 108 -8.38 -12.68 7.32
N PRO A 109 -9.27 -12.77 8.33
CA PRO A 109 -10.05 -11.63 8.80
C PRO A 109 -9.18 -10.56 9.50
N PRO A 110 -9.68 -9.31 9.59
CA PRO A 110 -9.01 -8.25 10.34
C PRO A 110 -8.74 -8.63 11.80
N GLY A 111 -7.65 -8.11 12.37
CA GLY A 111 -7.29 -8.32 13.77
C GLY A 111 -6.80 -9.72 14.10
N THR A 112 -6.66 -10.58 13.11
CA THR A 112 -6.32 -11.99 13.32
C THR A 112 -4.81 -12.21 13.23
N ARG A 113 -4.22 -12.75 14.30
CA ARG A 113 -2.82 -13.16 14.30
C ARG A 113 -2.69 -14.48 13.54
N HIS A 114 -1.75 -14.56 12.62
CA HIS A 114 -1.58 -15.72 11.74
C HIS A 114 -0.13 -15.91 11.30
N ASN A 115 0.14 -17.09 10.72
CA ASN A 115 1.42 -17.45 10.10
C ASN A 115 1.15 -18.33 8.88
N VAL A 116 1.92 -18.14 7.82
CA VAL A 116 1.87 -18.99 6.62
C VAL A 116 3.14 -19.83 6.55
N SER A 117 2.96 -21.13 6.32
CA SER A 117 4.04 -22.11 6.27
C SER A 117 3.99 -22.93 4.99
N ASN A 118 5.16 -23.20 4.42
CA ASN A 118 5.29 -24.18 3.35
C ASN A 118 5.40 -25.59 3.95
N THR A 119 4.37 -26.40 3.77
CA THR A 119 4.32 -27.81 4.23
C THR A 119 4.60 -28.82 3.12
N GLY A 120 4.94 -28.33 1.92
CA GLY A 120 5.28 -29.14 0.75
C GLY A 120 6.78 -29.40 0.61
N GLN A 121 7.12 -30.11 -0.48
CA GLN A 121 8.51 -30.39 -0.87
C GLN A 121 9.04 -29.45 -1.95
N GLU A 122 8.16 -28.61 -2.52
CA GLU A 122 8.48 -27.61 -3.53
C GLU A 122 8.41 -26.20 -2.92
N ILE A 123 8.88 -25.21 -3.68
CA ILE A 123 8.68 -23.79 -3.34
C ILE A 123 7.18 -23.51 -3.29
N LEU A 124 6.71 -22.90 -2.19
CA LEU A 124 5.38 -22.34 -2.10
C LEU A 124 5.43 -20.91 -2.64
N GLU A 125 4.59 -20.62 -3.62
CA GLU A 125 4.46 -19.28 -4.23
C GLU A 125 3.02 -18.79 -4.08
N TYR A 126 2.88 -17.57 -3.54
CA TYR A 126 1.58 -16.92 -3.42
C TYR A 126 1.70 -15.40 -3.46
N VAL A 127 0.61 -14.75 -3.86
CA VAL A 127 0.45 -13.30 -3.71
C VAL A 127 -0.44 -13.05 -2.51
N TYR A 128 0.01 -12.22 -1.57
CA TYR A 128 -0.87 -11.68 -0.56
C TYR A 128 -1.43 -10.31 -0.99
N ILE A 129 -2.65 -10.03 -0.56
CA ILE A 129 -3.34 -8.76 -0.76
C ILE A 129 -3.90 -8.33 0.58
N VAL A 130 -3.42 -7.21 1.09
CA VAL A 130 -3.89 -6.60 2.34
C VAL A 130 -4.68 -5.35 2.00
N ALA A 131 -5.94 -5.32 2.38
CA ALA A 131 -6.86 -4.22 2.10
C ALA A 131 -7.47 -3.67 3.40
N PRO A 132 -7.69 -2.35 3.51
CA PRO A 132 -8.40 -1.77 4.64
C PRO A 132 -9.81 -2.37 4.75
N ALA A 133 -10.14 -2.92 5.92
CA ALA A 133 -11.51 -3.31 6.21
C ALA A 133 -12.40 -2.07 6.38
N ALA A 134 -13.65 -2.16 5.93
CA ALA A 134 -14.62 -1.10 6.16
C ALA A 134 -14.80 -0.85 7.67
N LYS A 135 -14.82 0.42 8.07
CA LYS A 135 -15.20 0.78 9.45
C LYS A 135 -16.66 0.37 9.66
N ARG A 136 -16.89 -0.53 10.60
CA ARG A 136 -18.24 -0.85 11.07
C ARG A 136 -18.70 0.20 12.07
#